data_a13879f4256b170a1e90b6b9d4e872a4
#
_entry.id   a13879f4256b170a1e90b6b9d4e872a4
#
_cell.length_a   1.000
_cell.length_b   1.000
_cell.length_c   1.000
_cell.angle_alpha   90.00
_cell.angle_beta   90.00
_cell.angle_gamma   90.00
#
_symmetry.space_group_name_H-M   'P 1'
#
loop_
_entity.id
_entity.type
_entity.pdbx_description
1 polymer ?
#
loop_
_entity_poly.entity_id
_entity_poly.type
_entity_poly.pdbx_seq_one_letter_code
_entity_poly.pdbx_strand_id
1 'polypeptide(L)'
;MLGLAVLLWVAGFDTIYACQDAAHDRTAGLRSLPARWGVGRALVVARVLHAAAVVLLAAVYALTPLHPLYLAGVAAVAGLLAYEHSLVRHDDLSRVNAAFFTVNGWISIGYFAFTLAAILLA
;
A
#
# COMPACT_ATOMS: atom_id res chain seq x y z
N MET A 1 13.71 2.00 9.42
CA MET A 1 13.43 1.71 8.00
C MET A 1 12.12 0.94 7.83
N LEU A 2 11.93 -0.19 8.51
CA LEU A 2 10.69 -0.96 8.43
C LEU A 2 9.47 -0.12 8.86
N GLY A 3 9.58 0.63 9.95
CA GLY A 3 8.50 1.51 10.40
C GLY A 3 8.11 2.56 9.36
N LEU A 4 9.09 3.13 8.66
CA LEU A 4 8.84 4.08 7.59
C LEU A 4 8.15 3.40 6.39
N ALA A 5 8.57 2.18 6.04
CA ALA A 5 7.93 1.42 4.97
C ALA A 5 6.45 1.17 5.28
N VAL A 6 6.15 0.76 6.51
CA VAL A 6 4.76 0.53 6.96
C VAL A 6 3.97 1.83 6.97
N LEU A 7 4.58 2.93 7.44
CA LEU A 7 3.93 4.25 7.42
C LEU A 7 3.52 4.66 5.99
N LEU A 8 4.42 4.50 5.03
CA LEU A 8 4.15 4.86 3.64
C LEU A 8 3.09 3.94 3.02
N TRP A 9 3.12 2.65 3.36
CA TRP A 9 2.09 1.71 2.91
C TRP A 9 0.71 2.10 3.46
N VAL A 10 0.61 2.35 4.77
CA VAL A 10 -0.65 2.75 5.42
C VAL A 10 -1.14 4.07 4.83
N ALA A 11 -0.27 5.06 4.68
CA ALA A 11 -0.63 6.35 4.09
C ALA A 11 -1.14 6.20 2.66
N GLY A 12 -0.57 5.28 1.89
CA GLY A 12 -1.00 4.99 0.52
C GLY A 12 -2.40 4.43 0.46
N PHE A 13 -2.72 3.40 1.25
CA PHE A 13 -4.06 2.84 1.20
C PHE A 13 -5.10 3.72 1.90
N ASP A 14 -4.73 4.50 2.91
CA ASP A 14 -5.64 5.50 3.49
C ASP A 14 -6.02 6.56 2.45
N THR A 15 -5.07 6.96 1.61
CA THR A 15 -5.33 7.87 0.50
C THR A 15 -6.32 7.27 -0.50
N ILE A 16 -6.15 5.99 -0.85
CA ILE A 16 -7.09 5.27 -1.72
C ILE A 16 -8.48 5.24 -1.09
N TYR A 17 -8.56 4.87 0.18
CA TYR A 17 -9.83 4.77 0.89
C TYR A 17 -10.53 6.13 0.98
N ALA A 18 -9.79 7.21 1.22
CA ALA A 18 -10.34 8.56 1.28
C ALA A 18 -10.94 9.02 -0.05
N CYS A 19 -10.58 8.42 -1.18
CA CYS A 19 -11.17 8.76 -2.47
C CYS A 19 -12.67 8.53 -2.53
N GLN A 20 -13.22 7.59 -1.75
CA GLN A 20 -14.66 7.34 -1.68
C GLN A 20 -15.44 8.56 -1.18
N ASP A 21 -14.83 9.34 -0.29
CA ASP A 21 -15.49 10.44 0.40
C ASP A 21 -15.14 11.80 -0.21
N ALA A 22 -14.43 11.83 -1.34
CA ALA A 22 -13.91 13.08 -1.91
C ALA A 22 -15.00 14.11 -2.20
N ALA A 23 -16.12 13.69 -2.78
CA ALA A 23 -17.23 14.61 -3.08
C ALA A 23 -17.90 15.13 -1.81
N HIS A 24 -18.12 14.26 -0.82
CA HIS A 24 -18.67 14.63 0.48
C HIS A 24 -17.72 15.59 1.21
N ASP A 25 -16.42 15.29 1.22
CA ASP A 25 -15.41 16.11 1.88
C ASP A 25 -15.37 17.52 1.31
N ARG A 26 -15.48 17.67 -0.02
CA ARG A 26 -15.56 18.97 -0.67
C ARG A 26 -16.79 19.75 -0.24
N THR A 27 -17.95 19.08 -0.22
CA THR A 27 -19.21 19.70 0.17
C THR A 27 -19.21 20.13 1.62
N ALA A 28 -18.60 19.34 2.51
CA ALA A 28 -18.51 19.62 3.94
C ALA A 28 -17.34 20.58 4.28
N GLY A 29 -16.52 20.99 3.30
CA GLY A 29 -15.36 21.82 3.53
C GLY A 29 -14.17 21.11 4.14
N LEU A 30 -14.17 19.78 4.16
CA LEU A 30 -13.07 18.96 4.68
C LEU A 30 -11.89 18.95 3.68
N ARG A 31 -10.67 18.86 4.21
CA ARG A 31 -9.46 19.00 3.43
C ARG A 31 -8.71 17.67 3.27
N SER A 32 -9.41 16.62 2.84
CA SER A 32 -8.72 15.39 2.45
C SER A 32 -7.92 15.62 1.16
N LEU A 33 -6.89 14.81 0.93
CA LEU A 33 -6.07 14.91 -0.27
C LEU A 33 -6.91 14.75 -1.56
N PRO A 34 -7.81 13.73 -1.68
CA PRO A 34 -8.66 13.60 -2.86
C PRO A 34 -9.66 14.75 -3.03
N ALA A 35 -10.20 15.26 -1.93
CA ALA A 35 -11.13 16.38 -1.98
C ALA A 35 -10.44 17.67 -2.50
N ARG A 36 -9.18 17.88 -2.11
CA ARG A 36 -8.42 19.07 -2.44
C ARG A 36 -7.79 19.00 -3.83
N TRP A 37 -7.19 17.87 -4.17
CA TRP A 37 -6.39 17.71 -5.40
C TRP A 37 -7.05 16.87 -6.47
N GLY A 38 -8.18 16.25 -6.17
CA GLY A 38 -8.87 15.33 -7.08
C GLY A 38 -8.43 13.88 -6.89
N VAL A 39 -9.34 12.97 -7.23
CA VAL A 39 -9.12 11.53 -7.07
C VAL A 39 -7.96 11.03 -7.93
N GLY A 40 -7.84 11.50 -9.17
CA GLY A 40 -6.76 11.06 -10.05
C GLY A 40 -5.38 11.35 -9.50
N ARG A 41 -5.17 12.58 -8.98
CA ARG A 41 -3.89 12.95 -8.35
C ARG A 41 -3.65 12.22 -7.05
N ALA A 42 -4.70 12.02 -6.25
CA ALA A 42 -4.58 11.26 -5.01
C ALA A 42 -4.15 9.82 -5.28
N LEU A 43 -4.68 9.17 -6.31
CA LEU A 43 -4.26 7.82 -6.70
C LEU A 43 -2.80 7.77 -7.17
N VAL A 44 -2.32 8.80 -7.85
CA VAL A 44 -0.89 8.90 -8.21
C VAL A 44 -0.02 9.01 -6.95
N VAL A 45 -0.43 9.83 -5.98
CA VAL A 45 0.29 9.94 -4.69
C VAL A 45 0.31 8.59 -3.98
N ALA A 46 -0.81 7.87 -3.94
CA ALA A 46 -0.87 6.54 -3.34
C ALA A 46 0.09 5.56 -4.02
N ARG A 47 0.20 5.59 -5.35
CA ARG A 47 1.16 4.74 -6.09
C ARG A 47 2.59 5.06 -5.72
N VAL A 48 2.94 6.35 -5.62
CA VAL A 48 4.29 6.78 -5.23
C VAL A 48 4.60 6.32 -3.81
N LEU A 49 3.66 6.48 -2.87
CA LEU A 49 3.84 6.03 -1.48
C LEU A 49 4.05 4.51 -1.41
N HIS A 50 3.28 3.74 -2.15
CA HIS A 50 3.41 2.28 -2.19
C HIS A 50 4.71 1.84 -2.87
N ALA A 51 5.13 2.50 -3.95
CA ALA A 51 6.41 2.22 -4.58
C ALA A 51 7.57 2.48 -3.62
N ALA A 52 7.53 3.61 -2.90
CA ALA A 52 8.53 3.93 -1.88
C ALA A 52 8.54 2.90 -0.75
N ALA A 53 7.36 2.44 -0.30
CA ALA A 53 7.26 1.39 0.70
C ALA A 53 7.94 0.11 0.26
N VAL A 54 7.71 -0.34 -0.98
CA VAL A 54 8.34 -1.55 -1.53
C VAL A 54 9.87 -1.39 -1.60
N VAL A 55 10.36 -0.24 -2.03
CA VAL A 55 11.81 0.03 -2.08
C VAL A 55 12.41 -0.06 -0.68
N LEU A 56 11.75 0.49 0.34
CA LEU A 56 12.23 0.42 1.72
C LEU A 56 12.18 -1.01 2.27
N LEU A 57 11.14 -1.78 1.93
CA LEU A 57 11.09 -3.20 2.32
C LEU A 57 12.23 -3.99 1.67
N ALA A 58 12.53 -3.74 0.41
CA ALA A 58 13.68 -4.37 -0.25
C ALA A 58 15.01 -3.96 0.40
N ALA A 59 15.14 -2.70 0.82
CA ALA A 59 16.34 -2.20 1.49
C ALA A 59 16.57 -2.86 2.85
N VAL A 60 15.53 -3.29 3.54
CA VAL A 60 15.66 -4.06 4.79
C VAL A 60 16.50 -5.32 4.57
N TYR A 61 16.32 -6.00 3.45
CA TYR A 61 17.13 -7.18 3.12
C TYR A 61 18.62 -6.86 3.02
N ALA A 62 18.96 -5.71 2.44
CA ALA A 62 20.37 -5.33 2.30
C ALA A 62 21.04 -5.01 3.64
N LEU A 63 20.26 -4.70 4.66
CA LEU A 63 20.75 -4.27 5.97
C LEU A 63 20.62 -5.34 7.05
N THR A 64 20.06 -6.50 6.73
CA THR A 64 19.76 -7.55 7.71
C THR A 64 20.15 -8.92 7.16
N PRO A 65 20.62 -9.85 8.03
CA PRO A 65 21.00 -11.19 7.60
C PRO A 65 19.78 -12.11 7.44
N LEU A 66 18.90 -11.78 6.50
CA LEU A 66 17.71 -12.57 6.23
C LEU A 66 17.95 -13.59 5.09
N HIS A 67 17.24 -14.70 5.15
CA HIS A 67 17.22 -15.65 4.04
C HIS A 67 16.62 -14.97 2.77
N PRO A 68 17.12 -15.30 1.55
CA PRO A 68 16.59 -14.70 0.31
C PRO A 68 15.08 -14.87 0.11
N LEU A 69 14.44 -15.81 0.80
CA LEU A 69 12.98 -15.96 0.79
C LEU A 69 12.25 -14.67 1.18
N TYR A 70 12.90 -13.80 1.97
CA TYR A 70 12.35 -12.48 2.28
C TYR A 70 12.05 -11.67 1.01
N LEU A 71 12.93 -11.72 0.02
CA LEU A 71 12.72 -11.00 -1.26
C LEU A 71 11.52 -11.55 -2.03
N ALA A 72 11.23 -12.85 -1.92
CA ALA A 72 10.00 -13.40 -2.49
C ALA A 72 8.77 -12.80 -1.82
N GLY A 73 8.83 -12.57 -0.52
CA GLY A 73 7.78 -11.87 0.23
C GLY A 73 7.60 -10.42 -0.23
N VAL A 74 8.70 -9.69 -0.44
CA VAL A 74 8.66 -8.32 -0.97
C VAL A 74 8.05 -8.30 -2.38
N ALA A 75 8.42 -9.25 -3.23
CA ALA A 75 7.84 -9.38 -4.56
C ALA A 75 6.33 -9.66 -4.51
N ALA A 76 5.89 -10.50 -3.57
CA ALA A 76 4.47 -10.77 -3.35
C ALA A 76 3.72 -9.50 -2.91
N VAL A 77 4.31 -8.70 -2.01
CA VAL A 77 3.74 -7.42 -1.59
C VAL A 77 3.62 -6.47 -2.79
N ALA A 78 4.67 -6.36 -3.61
CA ALA A 78 4.66 -5.51 -4.78
C ALA A 78 3.57 -5.93 -5.78
N GLY A 79 3.41 -7.23 -6.02
CA GLY A 79 2.37 -7.78 -6.89
C GLY A 79 0.97 -7.50 -6.37
N LEU A 80 0.74 -7.67 -5.06
CA LEU A 80 -0.55 -7.38 -4.43
C LEU A 80 -0.87 -5.90 -4.45
N LEU A 81 0.11 -5.02 -4.24
CA LEU A 81 -0.09 -3.57 -4.35
C LEU A 81 -0.42 -3.17 -5.77
N ALA A 82 0.24 -3.75 -6.77
CA ALA A 82 -0.11 -3.50 -8.17
C ALA A 82 -1.53 -3.95 -8.47
N TYR A 83 -1.95 -5.10 -7.95
CA TYR A 83 -3.32 -5.58 -8.08
C TYR A 83 -4.31 -4.64 -7.38
N GLU A 84 -3.98 -4.17 -6.17
CA GLU A 84 -4.81 -3.20 -5.44
C GLU A 84 -5.06 -1.95 -6.28
N HIS A 85 -4.02 -1.37 -6.88
CA HIS A 85 -4.16 -0.19 -7.73
C HIS A 85 -4.93 -0.48 -9.02
N SER A 86 -4.93 -1.73 -9.51
CA SER A 86 -5.74 -2.12 -10.67
C SER A 86 -7.23 -2.17 -10.38
N LEU A 87 -7.61 -2.35 -9.09
CA LEU A 87 -9.00 -2.39 -8.65
C LEU A 87 -9.61 -0.99 -8.52
N VAL A 88 -8.78 0.04 -8.41
CA VAL A 88 -9.22 1.40 -8.10
C VAL A 88 -8.81 2.34 -9.22
N ARG A 89 -9.81 3.00 -9.84
CA ARG A 89 -9.61 3.96 -10.93
C ARG A 89 -10.22 5.29 -10.53
N HIS A 90 -9.73 6.38 -11.11
CA HIS A 90 -10.24 7.72 -10.81
C HIS A 90 -11.73 7.89 -11.15
N ASP A 91 -12.24 7.11 -12.12
CA ASP A 91 -13.64 7.10 -12.57
C ASP A 91 -14.44 5.90 -12.05
N ASP A 92 -13.82 4.99 -11.31
CA ASP A 92 -14.48 3.81 -10.74
C ASP A 92 -13.85 3.47 -9.38
N LEU A 93 -14.59 3.81 -8.31
CA LEU A 93 -14.20 3.57 -6.93
C LEU A 93 -15.01 2.44 -6.29
N SER A 94 -15.75 1.65 -7.10
CA SER A 94 -16.64 0.61 -6.59
C SER A 94 -15.91 -0.51 -5.84
N ARG A 95 -14.61 -0.70 -6.09
CA ARG A 95 -13.80 -1.76 -5.47
C ARG A 95 -12.85 -1.27 -4.37
N VAL A 96 -13.03 -0.04 -3.88
CA VAL A 96 -12.16 0.50 -2.83
C VAL A 96 -12.23 -0.35 -1.55
N ASN A 97 -13.41 -0.85 -1.16
CA ASN A 97 -13.53 -1.72 0.00
C ASN A 97 -12.75 -3.03 -0.18
N ALA A 98 -12.80 -3.65 -1.36
CA ALA A 98 -12.03 -4.85 -1.65
C ALA A 98 -10.51 -4.55 -1.59
N ALA A 99 -10.07 -3.44 -2.16
CA ALA A 99 -8.67 -3.01 -2.08
C ALA A 99 -8.24 -2.79 -0.63
N PHE A 100 -9.05 -2.08 0.15
CA PHE A 100 -8.72 -1.75 1.53
C PHE A 100 -8.68 -2.98 2.44
N PHE A 101 -9.75 -3.77 2.46
CA PHE A 101 -9.86 -4.86 3.44
C PHE A 101 -9.23 -6.16 2.97
N THR A 102 -9.53 -6.59 1.75
CA THR A 102 -9.11 -7.92 1.26
C THR A 102 -7.64 -7.92 0.86
N VAL A 103 -7.24 -7.02 0.00
CA VAL A 103 -5.87 -7.01 -0.54
C VAL A 103 -4.86 -6.64 0.54
N ASN A 104 -5.14 -5.63 1.37
CA ASN A 104 -4.24 -5.28 2.47
C ASN A 104 -4.15 -6.38 3.53
N GLY A 105 -5.23 -7.13 3.75
CA GLY A 105 -5.19 -8.31 4.59
C GLY A 105 -4.22 -9.37 4.04
N TRP A 106 -4.29 -9.66 2.74
CA TRP A 106 -3.37 -10.59 2.08
C TRP A 106 -1.93 -10.09 2.11
N ILE A 107 -1.69 -8.78 1.91
CA ILE A 107 -0.37 -8.18 2.00
C ILE A 107 0.22 -8.41 3.40
N SER A 108 -0.54 -8.12 4.45
CA SER A 108 -0.10 -8.25 5.83
C SER A 108 0.25 -9.70 6.18
N ILE A 109 -0.62 -10.64 5.86
CA ILE A 109 -0.42 -12.06 6.13
C ILE A 109 0.76 -12.60 5.32
N GLY A 110 0.82 -12.27 4.03
CA GLY A 110 1.88 -12.74 3.14
C GLY A 110 3.25 -12.22 3.57
N TYR A 111 3.36 -10.93 3.84
CA TYR A 111 4.62 -10.33 4.31
C TYR A 111 5.07 -10.96 5.63
N PHE A 112 4.15 -11.12 6.58
CA PHE A 112 4.47 -11.76 7.86
C PHE A 112 4.97 -13.20 7.67
N ALA A 113 4.27 -14.00 6.87
CA ALA A 113 4.64 -15.40 6.65
C ALA A 113 6.02 -15.54 6.00
N PHE A 114 6.30 -14.77 4.95
CA PHE A 114 7.61 -14.81 4.28
C PHE A 114 8.73 -14.28 5.18
N THR A 115 8.47 -13.23 5.94
CA THR A 115 9.46 -12.65 6.86
C THR A 115 9.78 -13.62 7.99
N LEU A 116 8.77 -14.22 8.59
CA LEU A 116 8.97 -15.23 9.63
C LEU A 116 9.79 -16.41 9.12
N ALA A 117 9.43 -16.94 7.94
CA ALA A 117 10.17 -18.04 7.33
C ALA A 117 11.62 -17.63 7.04
N ALA A 118 11.86 -16.41 6.55
CA ALA A 118 13.20 -15.91 6.26
C ALA A 118 14.05 -15.76 7.54
N ILE A 119 13.44 -15.39 8.65
CA ILE A 119 14.12 -15.33 9.95
C ILE A 119 14.47 -16.72 10.44
N LEU A 120 13.54 -17.66 10.36
CA LEU A 120 13.76 -19.03 10.84
C LEU A 120 14.79 -19.80 10.02
N LEU A 121 14.96 -19.47 8.75
CA LEU A 121 15.91 -20.09 7.83
C LEU A 121 17.26 -19.37 7.76
N ALA A 122 17.37 -18.25 8.40
CA ALA A 122 18.60 -17.43 8.38
C ALA A 122 19.74 -18.08 9.18
#